data_f183ad6c5327d88b7eec2e9db69250f8
#
_entry.id   f183ad6c5327d88b7eec2e9db69250f8
#
_cell.length_a   1.000
_cell.length_b   1.000
_cell.length_c   1.000
_cell.angle_alpha   90.00
_cell.angle_beta   90.00
_cell.angle_gamma   90.00
#
_symmetry.space_group_name_H-M   'P 1'
#
loop_
_entity.id
_entity.type
_entity.pdbx_description
1 polymer ?
#
loop_
_entity_poly.entity_id
_entity_poly.type
_entity_poly.pdbx_seq_one_letter_code
_entity_poly.pdbx_strand_id
1 'polypeptide(L)'
;MRIHTRSAGLAALLATACVGTAEPEDPVSAGKPVFFVGNSLTYFNDMPFMIAAFAEADGQESLGIGSLLVPDYSLEDHWTDGRALAEIRRGGWKVVVLQQGPSSLPENQALLAQWASRFADEARAVGARPALYMVWPESTRREAFDAVSASYRGAAEAVDGLLFPVGEAWRAAWRRDPDAPLYAADGYHPSVAGSYLAALVMYQQLYDRSPIGLPHALTLPIGRISVDSALARILQEAAAEANAQFAR
;
A
#
# COMPACT_ATOMS: atom_id res chain seq x y z
N MET A 1 -17.41 -78.60 45.66
CA MET A 1 -18.07 -77.91 44.51
C MET A 1 -17.63 -76.47 44.59
N ARG A 2 -16.59 -76.08 43.79
CA ARG A 2 -16.00 -74.72 43.77
C ARG A 2 -16.54 -73.98 42.58
N ILE A 3 -17.19 -72.85 42.83
CA ILE A 3 -17.75 -71.97 41.81
C ILE A 3 -16.69 -70.89 41.55
N HIS A 4 -16.20 -70.77 40.29
CA HIS A 4 -15.28 -69.72 39.85
C HIS A 4 -16.10 -68.59 39.25
N THR A 5 -16.12 -67.45 39.87
CA THR A 5 -16.65 -66.20 39.30
C THR A 5 -15.54 -65.51 38.51
N ARG A 6 -15.79 -65.31 37.21
CA ARG A 6 -14.92 -64.51 36.32
C ARG A 6 -15.40 -63.06 36.38
N SER A 7 -14.55 -62.15 36.84
CA SER A 7 -14.74 -60.69 36.73
C SER A 7 -14.27 -60.23 35.35
N ALA A 8 -15.17 -59.64 34.57
CA ALA A 8 -14.86 -58.94 33.33
C ALA A 8 -14.53 -57.50 33.65
N GLY A 9 -13.26 -57.11 33.43
CA GLY A 9 -12.83 -55.74 33.53
C GLY A 9 -13.19 -54.95 32.27
N LEU A 10 -13.99 -53.90 32.43
CA LEU A 10 -14.33 -52.96 31.36
C LEU A 10 -13.25 -51.88 31.31
N ALA A 11 -12.41 -51.91 30.26
CA ALA A 11 -11.42 -50.87 30.00
C ALA A 11 -12.13 -49.68 29.28
N ALA A 12 -12.29 -48.57 29.94
CA ALA A 12 -12.79 -47.31 29.34
C ALA A 12 -11.62 -46.64 28.62
N LEU A 13 -11.64 -46.58 27.29
CA LEU A 13 -10.76 -45.70 26.50
C LEU A 13 -11.25 -44.24 26.60
N LEU A 14 -10.50 -43.44 27.33
CA LEU A 14 -10.65 -41.98 27.29
C LEU A 14 -10.00 -41.46 26.00
N ALA A 15 -10.81 -41.11 25.03
CA ALA A 15 -10.35 -40.35 23.84
C ALA A 15 -10.21 -38.89 24.25
N THR A 16 -8.94 -38.46 24.41
CA THR A 16 -8.61 -37.05 24.62
C THR A 16 -8.71 -36.36 23.26
N ALA A 17 -9.83 -35.65 23.01
CA ALA A 17 -9.95 -34.75 21.87
C ALA A 17 -9.05 -33.54 22.13
N CYS A 18 -7.93 -33.42 21.41
CA CYS A 18 -7.19 -32.17 21.32
C CYS A 18 -8.06 -31.16 20.54
N VAL A 19 -8.73 -30.28 21.26
CA VAL A 19 -9.30 -29.06 20.71
C VAL A 19 -8.11 -28.16 20.40
N GLY A 20 -7.64 -28.19 19.16
CA GLY A 20 -6.70 -27.21 18.66
C GLY A 20 -7.41 -25.85 18.70
N THR A 21 -7.02 -24.99 19.63
CA THR A 21 -7.34 -23.57 19.54
C THR A 21 -6.57 -23.05 18.34
N ALA A 22 -7.26 -22.76 17.23
CA ALA A 22 -6.68 -22.00 16.14
C ALA A 22 -6.21 -20.67 16.73
N GLU A 23 -4.91 -20.45 16.77
CA GLU A 23 -4.40 -19.11 17.03
C GLU A 23 -4.98 -18.17 15.97
N PRO A 24 -5.38 -16.92 16.34
CA PRO A 24 -5.82 -15.96 15.35
C PRO A 24 -4.69 -15.79 14.33
N GLU A 25 -4.97 -16.09 13.06
CA GLU A 25 -3.99 -15.88 12.00
C GLU A 25 -3.52 -14.44 12.04
N ASP A 26 -2.21 -14.23 12.13
CA ASP A 26 -1.60 -12.92 12.04
C ASP A 26 -1.99 -12.33 10.67
N PRO A 27 -2.63 -11.14 10.59
CA PRO A 27 -3.05 -10.55 9.32
C PRO A 27 -1.90 -10.39 8.32
N VAL A 28 -0.66 -10.46 8.77
CA VAL A 28 0.55 -10.49 7.95
C VAL A 28 0.75 -11.85 7.24
N SER A 29 0.16 -12.94 7.75
CA SER A 29 0.31 -14.29 7.17
C SER A 29 -0.66 -14.60 6.03
N ALA A 30 -1.72 -13.81 5.85
CA ALA A 30 -2.73 -14.00 4.81
C ALA A 30 -2.46 -13.08 3.62
N GLY A 31 -2.02 -13.62 2.49
CA GLY A 31 -1.88 -12.91 1.24
C GLY A 31 -0.52 -12.24 1.00
N LYS A 32 -0.52 -11.14 0.23
CA LYS A 32 0.67 -10.34 -0.08
C LYS A 32 0.82 -9.21 0.96
N PRO A 33 1.67 -9.36 1.99
CA PRO A 33 1.78 -8.37 3.07
C PRO A 33 2.57 -7.14 2.62
N VAL A 34 1.92 -5.98 2.69
CA VAL A 34 2.50 -4.67 2.35
C VAL A 34 2.36 -3.74 3.55
N PHE A 35 3.45 -3.11 3.95
CA PHE A 35 3.46 -2.14 5.05
C PHE A 35 3.62 -0.73 4.51
N PHE A 36 2.69 0.16 4.89
CA PHE A 36 2.69 1.55 4.46
C PHE A 36 3.19 2.47 5.59
N VAL A 37 4.23 3.24 5.30
CA VAL A 37 4.75 4.31 6.16
C VAL A 37 4.51 5.64 5.45
N GLY A 38 3.72 6.52 6.05
CA GLY A 38 3.37 7.78 5.42
C GLY A 38 2.37 8.62 6.21
N ASN A 39 1.63 9.45 5.52
CA ASN A 39 0.70 10.40 6.13
C ASN A 39 -0.68 10.41 5.43
N SER A 40 -1.37 11.53 5.52
CA SER A 40 -2.71 11.72 4.95
C SER A 40 -2.78 11.46 3.44
N LEU A 41 -1.71 11.70 2.69
CA LEU A 41 -1.69 11.43 1.25
C LEU A 41 -1.81 9.93 0.93
N THR A 42 -1.55 9.06 1.90
CA THR A 42 -1.74 7.62 1.79
C THR A 42 -3.09 7.15 2.34
N TYR A 43 -3.53 7.63 3.52
CA TYR A 43 -4.75 7.08 4.14
C TYR A 43 -6.05 7.70 3.63
N PHE A 44 -6.03 8.86 2.96
CA PHE A 44 -7.26 9.48 2.45
C PHE A 44 -8.04 8.50 1.57
N ASN A 45 -9.37 8.50 1.76
CA ASN A 45 -10.32 7.65 1.06
C ASN A 45 -10.03 6.14 1.17
N ASP A 46 -9.36 5.71 2.25
CA ASP A 46 -8.97 4.29 2.43
C ASP A 46 -8.15 3.73 1.26
N MET A 47 -7.23 4.53 0.68
CA MET A 47 -6.51 4.17 -0.54
C MET A 47 -5.85 2.79 -0.50
N PRO A 48 -5.18 2.32 0.59
CA PRO A 48 -4.64 0.97 0.64
C PRO A 48 -5.71 -0.13 0.50
N PHE A 49 -6.92 0.10 1.01
CA PHE A 49 -8.04 -0.84 0.85
C PHE A 49 -8.63 -0.84 -0.55
N MET A 50 -8.45 0.22 -1.35
CA MET A 50 -8.80 0.19 -2.78
C MET A 50 -7.92 -0.82 -3.52
N ILE A 51 -6.63 -0.92 -3.18
CA ILE A 51 -5.72 -1.91 -3.78
C ILE A 51 -6.21 -3.33 -3.45
N ALA A 52 -6.61 -3.57 -2.20
CA ALA A 52 -7.16 -4.87 -1.78
C ALA A 52 -8.45 -5.20 -2.53
N ALA A 53 -9.35 -4.23 -2.69
CA ALA A 53 -10.60 -4.40 -3.44
C ALA A 53 -10.35 -4.69 -4.93
N PHE A 54 -9.33 -4.11 -5.54
CA PHE A 54 -8.92 -4.44 -6.90
C PHE A 54 -8.38 -5.87 -6.99
N ALA A 55 -7.53 -6.28 -6.05
CA ALA A 55 -7.01 -7.63 -6.01
C ALA A 55 -8.12 -8.68 -5.87
N GLU A 56 -9.09 -8.44 -4.99
CA GLU A 56 -10.26 -9.30 -4.82
C GLU A 56 -11.09 -9.38 -6.11
N ALA A 57 -11.37 -8.24 -6.74
CA ALA A 57 -12.18 -8.18 -7.98
C ALA A 57 -11.50 -8.87 -9.17
N ASP A 58 -10.16 -8.88 -9.22
CA ASP A 58 -9.36 -9.56 -10.25
C ASP A 58 -8.99 -11.01 -9.84
N GLY A 59 -9.52 -11.52 -8.74
CA GLY A 59 -9.27 -12.89 -8.26
C GLY A 59 -7.81 -13.15 -7.86
N GLN A 60 -7.11 -12.10 -7.43
CA GLN A 60 -5.73 -12.18 -6.96
C GLN A 60 -5.67 -12.55 -5.48
N GLU A 61 -4.47 -12.92 -5.03
CA GLU A 61 -4.17 -13.09 -3.60
C GLU A 61 -4.51 -11.80 -2.82
N SER A 62 -5.10 -11.94 -1.65
CA SER A 62 -5.46 -10.80 -0.79
C SER A 62 -4.25 -9.91 -0.47
N LEU A 63 -4.47 -8.59 -0.36
CA LEU A 63 -3.46 -7.69 0.15
C LEU A 63 -3.51 -7.68 1.68
N GLY A 64 -2.44 -8.16 2.32
CA GLY A 64 -2.24 -8.00 3.76
C GLY A 64 -1.77 -6.57 4.05
N ILE A 65 -2.64 -5.72 4.59
CA ILE A 65 -2.35 -4.30 4.82
C ILE A 65 -1.86 -4.10 6.25
N GLY A 66 -0.61 -3.67 6.40
CA GLY A 66 -0.11 -3.03 7.60
C GLY A 66 0.16 -1.55 7.32
N SER A 67 0.00 -0.69 8.32
CA SER A 67 0.27 0.73 8.11
C SER A 67 0.62 1.46 9.40
N LEU A 68 1.50 2.44 9.28
CA LEU A 68 1.65 3.53 10.23
C LEU A 68 1.55 4.84 9.44
N LEU A 69 0.37 5.45 9.47
CA LEU A 69 0.00 6.62 8.70
C LEU A 69 -0.41 7.73 9.69
N VAL A 70 0.45 8.73 9.85
CA VAL A 70 0.25 9.81 10.81
C VAL A 70 0.14 11.13 10.05
N PRO A 71 -0.90 11.97 10.32
CA PRO A 71 -1.03 13.27 9.68
C PRO A 71 0.26 14.07 9.75
N ASP A 72 0.63 14.69 8.63
CA ASP A 72 1.77 15.61 8.47
C ASP A 72 3.17 15.01 8.70
N TYR A 73 3.28 13.73 9.07
CA TYR A 73 4.59 13.11 9.28
C TYR A 73 5.38 13.01 7.96
N SER A 74 6.67 13.34 8.07
CA SER A 74 7.72 12.97 7.13
C SER A 74 8.29 11.58 7.48
N LEU A 75 9.19 11.07 6.66
CA LEU A 75 9.93 9.84 7.00
C LEU A 75 10.85 10.06 8.21
N GLU A 76 11.38 11.27 8.40
CA GLU A 76 12.17 11.63 9.58
C GLU A 76 11.34 11.52 10.86
N ASP A 77 10.10 12.02 10.86
CA ASP A 77 9.20 11.93 12.00
C ASP A 77 8.87 10.48 12.35
N HIS A 78 8.59 9.64 11.35
CA HIS A 78 8.36 8.20 11.53
C HIS A 78 9.60 7.49 12.08
N TRP A 79 10.79 7.88 11.64
CA TRP A 79 12.05 7.32 12.16
C TRP A 79 12.23 7.67 13.61
N THR A 80 12.03 8.93 13.98
CA THR A 80 12.19 9.44 15.34
C THR A 80 11.14 8.88 16.29
N ASP A 81 9.91 8.70 15.84
CA ASP A 81 8.82 8.05 16.59
C ASP A 81 9.14 6.58 16.89
N GLY A 82 9.79 5.88 15.97
CA GLY A 82 10.26 4.50 16.14
C GLY A 82 9.20 3.41 15.95
N ARG A 83 7.91 3.71 15.95
CA ARG A 83 6.83 2.71 15.78
C ARG A 83 6.87 2.03 14.41
N ALA A 84 7.14 2.81 13.35
CA ALA A 84 7.29 2.24 12.00
C ALA A 84 8.46 1.26 11.94
N LEU A 85 9.59 1.59 12.59
CA LEU A 85 10.74 0.70 12.66
C LEU A 85 10.44 -0.60 13.43
N ALA A 86 9.70 -0.48 14.54
CA ALA A 86 9.31 -1.65 15.33
C ALA A 86 8.45 -2.61 14.48
N GLU A 87 7.48 -2.09 13.69
CA GLU A 87 6.64 -2.92 12.82
C GLU A 87 7.42 -3.51 11.64
N ILE A 88 8.30 -2.76 11.00
CA ILE A 88 9.15 -3.29 9.92
C ILE A 88 10.01 -4.45 10.45
N ARG A 89 10.65 -4.26 11.62
CA ARG A 89 11.55 -5.25 12.25
C ARG A 89 10.84 -6.51 12.73
N ARG A 90 9.51 -6.49 12.92
CA ARG A 90 8.74 -7.73 13.16
C ARG A 90 8.84 -8.69 11.98
N GLY A 91 9.07 -8.17 10.78
CA GLY A 91 9.20 -8.96 9.56
C GLY A 91 7.87 -9.44 9.00
N GLY A 92 7.97 -10.35 8.02
CA GLY A 92 6.79 -10.89 7.32
C GLY A 92 6.33 -10.04 6.13
N TRP A 93 6.80 -8.82 5.99
CA TRP A 93 6.46 -7.91 4.90
C TRP A 93 7.12 -8.32 3.59
N LYS A 94 6.40 -8.21 2.47
CA LYS A 94 6.97 -8.36 1.12
C LYS A 94 7.41 -7.01 0.54
N VAL A 95 6.65 -5.96 0.85
CA VAL A 95 6.96 -4.60 0.40
C VAL A 95 6.76 -3.63 1.57
N VAL A 96 7.67 -2.68 1.72
CA VAL A 96 7.53 -1.52 2.62
C VAL A 96 7.42 -0.28 1.75
N VAL A 97 6.26 0.36 1.77
CA VAL A 97 5.95 1.56 1.01
C VAL A 97 6.27 2.79 1.84
N LEU A 98 7.12 3.66 1.32
CA LEU A 98 7.61 4.88 1.96
C LEU A 98 7.03 6.10 1.26
N GLN A 99 6.34 6.96 2.02
CA GLN A 99 5.76 8.20 1.51
C GLN A 99 5.99 9.34 2.49
N GLN A 100 6.37 10.48 1.97
CA GLN A 100 6.32 11.79 2.66
C GLN A 100 5.72 12.84 1.73
N GLY A 101 5.75 14.13 2.10
CA GLY A 101 5.28 15.21 1.26
C GLY A 101 5.99 15.32 -0.10
N PRO A 102 5.64 16.29 -0.94
CA PRO A 102 6.09 16.41 -2.34
C PRO A 102 7.61 16.42 -2.53
N SER A 103 8.37 16.92 -1.54
CA SER A 103 9.85 16.92 -1.57
C SER A 103 10.44 17.60 -2.82
N SER A 104 9.85 18.74 -3.21
CA SER A 104 10.25 19.47 -4.43
C SER A 104 11.44 20.41 -4.22
N LEU A 105 11.67 20.87 -2.98
CA LEU A 105 12.79 21.78 -2.66
C LEU A 105 14.07 20.97 -2.40
N PRO A 106 15.26 21.51 -2.71
CA PRO A 106 16.53 20.78 -2.57
C PRO A 106 16.76 20.15 -1.20
N GLU A 107 16.44 20.88 -0.14
CA GLU A 107 16.53 20.39 1.25
C GLU A 107 15.59 19.21 1.51
N ASN A 108 14.36 19.28 0.99
CA ASN A 108 13.37 18.19 1.15
C ASN A 108 13.70 16.98 0.27
N GLN A 109 14.34 17.19 -0.89
CA GLN A 109 14.87 16.10 -1.73
C GLN A 109 15.98 15.36 -0.99
N ALA A 110 16.90 16.09 -0.35
CA ALA A 110 17.96 15.49 0.45
C ALA A 110 17.42 14.70 1.63
N LEU A 111 16.40 15.22 2.33
CA LEU A 111 15.72 14.51 3.43
C LEU A 111 15.01 13.24 2.92
N LEU A 112 14.29 13.30 1.80
CA LEU A 112 13.66 12.13 1.21
C LEU A 112 14.70 11.04 0.90
N ALA A 113 15.79 11.39 0.23
CA ALA A 113 16.85 10.45 -0.12
C ALA A 113 17.50 9.83 1.12
N GLN A 114 17.80 10.65 2.13
CA GLN A 114 18.41 10.20 3.38
C GLN A 114 17.54 9.21 4.13
N TRP A 115 16.26 9.57 4.35
CA TRP A 115 15.38 8.76 5.19
C TRP A 115 14.86 7.54 4.44
N ALA A 116 14.63 7.65 3.12
CA ALA A 116 14.31 6.49 2.29
C ALA A 116 15.42 5.45 2.32
N SER A 117 16.68 5.87 2.28
CA SER A 117 17.83 4.94 2.38
C SER A 117 17.82 4.18 3.71
N ARG A 118 17.64 4.87 4.82
CA ARG A 118 17.61 4.25 6.16
C ARG A 118 16.45 3.24 6.31
N PHE A 119 15.24 3.61 5.88
CA PHE A 119 14.10 2.70 5.89
C PHE A 119 14.27 1.52 4.94
N ALA A 120 14.91 1.73 3.79
CA ALA A 120 15.20 0.66 2.84
C ALA A 120 16.15 -0.39 3.42
N ASP A 121 17.14 0.02 4.21
CA ASP A 121 18.05 -0.90 4.89
C ASP A 121 17.29 -1.76 5.92
N GLU A 122 16.39 -1.17 6.70
CA GLU A 122 15.53 -1.90 7.64
C GLU A 122 14.57 -2.87 6.93
N ALA A 123 13.96 -2.43 5.83
CA ALA A 123 13.09 -3.30 5.02
C ALA A 123 13.86 -4.50 4.47
N ARG A 124 15.04 -4.29 3.91
CA ARG A 124 15.88 -5.37 3.38
C ARG A 124 16.37 -6.32 4.47
N ALA A 125 16.67 -5.82 5.66
CA ALA A 125 17.10 -6.64 6.77
C ALA A 125 16.08 -7.73 7.15
N VAL A 126 14.79 -7.49 6.84
CA VAL A 126 13.70 -8.45 7.05
C VAL A 126 13.21 -9.12 5.75
N GLY A 127 13.93 -8.95 4.65
CA GLY A 127 13.59 -9.56 3.35
C GLY A 127 12.46 -8.86 2.59
N ALA A 128 12.06 -7.64 2.99
CA ALA A 128 11.08 -6.83 2.28
C ALA A 128 11.72 -5.95 1.21
N ARG A 129 11.00 -5.71 0.11
CA ARG A 129 11.42 -4.77 -0.93
C ARG A 129 10.96 -3.35 -0.57
N PRO A 130 11.85 -2.35 -0.55
CA PRO A 130 11.44 -0.96 -0.37
C PRO A 130 10.71 -0.45 -1.62
N ALA A 131 9.74 0.43 -1.42
CA ALA A 131 8.98 1.08 -2.48
C ALA A 131 8.78 2.56 -2.15
N LEU A 132 8.95 3.45 -3.14
CA LEU A 132 8.71 4.88 -3.00
C LEU A 132 7.36 5.24 -3.61
N TYR A 133 6.47 5.84 -2.82
CA TYR A 133 5.20 6.37 -3.29
C TYR A 133 5.39 7.84 -3.71
N MET A 134 5.59 8.08 -5.00
CA MET A 134 5.67 9.43 -5.58
C MET A 134 4.31 10.10 -5.49
N VAL A 135 4.22 11.13 -4.68
CA VAL A 135 3.04 11.97 -4.56
C VAL A 135 3.06 13.12 -5.58
N TRP A 136 2.23 14.12 -5.41
CA TRP A 136 2.05 15.30 -6.26
C TRP A 136 2.25 16.58 -5.44
N PRO A 137 2.59 17.72 -6.07
CA PRO A 137 2.61 19.02 -5.40
C PRO A 137 1.20 19.53 -5.15
N GLU A 138 1.05 20.52 -4.29
CA GLU A 138 -0.20 21.26 -4.11
C GLU A 138 -0.71 21.86 -5.44
N SER A 139 -2.03 22.02 -5.56
CA SER A 139 -2.69 22.54 -6.78
C SER A 139 -2.21 23.93 -7.20
N THR A 140 -1.76 24.74 -6.24
CA THR A 140 -1.19 26.07 -6.44
C THR A 140 0.29 26.05 -6.84
N ARG A 141 0.94 24.87 -6.86
CA ARG A 141 2.37 24.68 -7.15
C ARG A 141 2.61 23.60 -8.18
N ARG A 142 1.73 23.48 -9.17
CA ARG A 142 1.83 22.45 -10.22
C ARG A 142 3.14 22.52 -11.03
N GLU A 143 3.78 23.66 -11.10
CA GLU A 143 5.12 23.83 -11.71
C GLU A 143 6.21 22.99 -11.01
N ALA A 144 5.97 22.57 -9.76
CA ALA A 144 6.90 21.74 -9.01
C ALA A 144 6.86 20.24 -9.37
N PHE A 145 5.96 19.78 -10.25
CA PHE A 145 5.84 18.35 -10.61
C PHE A 145 7.16 17.73 -11.08
N ASP A 146 7.94 18.43 -11.91
CA ASP A 146 9.21 17.91 -12.40
C ASP A 146 10.22 17.69 -11.26
N ALA A 147 10.25 18.62 -10.30
CA ALA A 147 11.13 18.51 -9.14
C ALA A 147 10.68 17.36 -8.20
N VAL A 148 9.36 17.18 -7.99
CA VAL A 148 8.81 16.04 -7.23
C VAL A 148 9.17 14.71 -7.91
N SER A 149 8.95 14.64 -9.22
CA SER A 149 9.26 13.44 -10.01
C SER A 149 10.76 13.09 -9.93
N ALA A 150 11.63 14.06 -10.11
CA ALA A 150 13.08 13.85 -10.02
C ALA A 150 13.50 13.36 -8.61
N SER A 151 12.92 13.96 -7.56
CA SER A 151 13.21 13.61 -6.18
C SER A 151 12.87 12.15 -5.85
N TYR A 152 11.64 11.74 -6.14
CA TYR A 152 11.19 10.37 -5.85
C TYR A 152 11.86 9.32 -6.72
N ARG A 153 12.12 9.64 -8.00
CA ARG A 153 12.88 8.75 -8.89
C ARG A 153 14.33 8.57 -8.40
N GLY A 154 15.00 9.66 -8.06
CA GLY A 154 16.35 9.59 -7.51
C GLY A 154 16.42 8.80 -6.19
N ALA A 155 15.45 9.00 -5.30
CA ALA A 155 15.36 8.23 -4.05
C ALA A 155 15.12 6.73 -4.31
N ALA A 156 14.21 6.37 -5.22
CA ALA A 156 13.94 4.98 -5.59
C ALA A 156 15.18 4.32 -6.26
N GLU A 157 15.88 5.07 -7.11
CA GLU A 157 17.15 4.64 -7.71
C GLU A 157 18.21 4.34 -6.66
N ALA A 158 18.43 5.28 -5.76
CA ALA A 158 19.46 5.16 -4.73
C ALA A 158 19.25 3.93 -3.81
N VAL A 159 17.99 3.53 -3.61
CA VAL A 159 17.66 2.37 -2.80
C VAL A 159 17.29 1.12 -3.61
N ASP A 160 17.53 1.06 -4.90
CA ASP A 160 17.09 -0.05 -5.77
C ASP A 160 15.68 -0.56 -5.40
N GLY A 161 14.76 0.40 -5.19
CA GLY A 161 13.40 0.18 -4.74
C GLY A 161 12.40 0.23 -5.88
N LEU A 162 11.16 -0.20 -5.61
CA LEU A 162 10.03 0.09 -6.49
C LEU A 162 9.75 1.59 -6.49
N LEU A 163 9.25 2.10 -7.60
CA LEU A 163 8.69 3.44 -7.68
C LEU A 163 7.22 3.32 -8.10
N PHE A 164 6.31 3.82 -7.28
CA PHE A 164 4.91 4.02 -7.65
C PHE A 164 4.73 5.45 -8.17
N PRO A 165 4.73 5.68 -9.50
CA PRO A 165 4.80 7.01 -10.11
C PRO A 165 3.45 7.73 -10.15
N VAL A 166 2.78 7.86 -9.00
CA VAL A 166 1.41 8.38 -8.94
C VAL A 166 1.33 9.84 -9.39
N GLY A 167 2.29 10.68 -9.02
CA GLY A 167 2.34 12.05 -9.52
C GLY A 167 2.39 12.13 -11.05
N GLU A 168 3.11 11.23 -11.71
CA GLU A 168 3.14 11.13 -13.18
C GLU A 168 1.82 10.58 -13.74
N ALA A 169 1.17 9.67 -13.02
CA ALA A 169 -0.17 9.21 -13.40
C ALA A 169 -1.20 10.33 -13.33
N TRP A 170 -1.12 11.24 -12.34
CA TRP A 170 -1.94 12.45 -12.29
C TRP A 170 -1.74 13.33 -13.51
N ARG A 171 -0.47 13.57 -13.92
CA ARG A 171 -0.16 14.31 -15.15
C ARG A 171 -0.70 13.60 -16.40
N ALA A 172 -0.61 12.28 -16.46
CA ALA A 172 -1.14 11.49 -17.56
C ALA A 172 -2.68 11.56 -17.64
N ALA A 173 -3.36 11.58 -16.50
CA ALA A 173 -4.81 11.78 -16.43
C ALA A 173 -5.21 13.16 -16.96
N TRP A 174 -4.54 14.24 -16.53
CA TRP A 174 -4.84 15.59 -17.02
C TRP A 174 -4.49 15.82 -18.48
N ARG A 175 -3.58 15.05 -19.08
CA ARG A 175 -3.38 15.08 -20.55
C ARG A 175 -4.59 14.55 -21.32
N ARG A 176 -5.37 13.64 -20.71
CA ARG A 176 -6.58 13.03 -21.30
C ARG A 176 -7.85 13.80 -20.96
N ASP A 177 -7.93 14.26 -19.74
CA ASP A 177 -9.04 15.05 -19.20
C ASP A 177 -8.46 16.16 -18.29
N PRO A 178 -8.27 17.39 -18.84
CA PRO A 178 -7.71 18.51 -18.07
C PRO A 178 -8.51 18.88 -16.81
N ASP A 179 -9.79 18.52 -16.77
CA ASP A 179 -10.72 18.82 -15.68
C ASP A 179 -10.87 17.65 -14.69
N ALA A 180 -10.10 16.56 -14.86
CA ALA A 180 -10.14 15.42 -13.94
C ALA A 180 -9.93 15.89 -12.48
N PRO A 181 -10.92 15.65 -11.59
CA PRO A 181 -10.93 16.21 -10.22
C PRO A 181 -10.07 15.37 -9.28
N LEU A 182 -8.75 15.44 -9.42
CA LEU A 182 -7.83 14.60 -8.64
C LEU A 182 -7.55 15.14 -7.24
N TYR A 183 -7.61 16.46 -7.04
CA TYR A 183 -7.52 17.10 -5.72
C TYR A 183 -8.87 17.11 -5.00
N ALA A 184 -8.83 17.01 -3.68
CA ALA A 184 -9.91 17.42 -2.80
C ALA A 184 -10.07 18.95 -2.81
N ALA A 185 -11.09 19.45 -2.09
CA ALA A 185 -11.42 20.88 -2.09
C ALA A 185 -10.30 21.78 -1.51
N ASP A 186 -9.40 21.23 -0.70
CA ASP A 186 -8.26 21.94 -0.12
C ASP A 186 -7.08 22.12 -1.10
N GLY A 187 -7.14 21.48 -2.27
CA GLY A 187 -6.08 21.57 -3.28
C GLY A 187 -4.78 20.85 -2.92
N TYR A 188 -4.79 20.01 -1.89
CA TYR A 188 -3.63 19.25 -1.42
C TYR A 188 -3.92 17.75 -1.33
N HIS A 189 -4.92 17.36 -0.55
CA HIS A 189 -5.29 15.96 -0.39
C HIS A 189 -5.91 15.40 -1.69
N PRO A 190 -5.85 14.08 -1.89
CA PRO A 190 -6.48 13.46 -3.04
C PRO A 190 -8.00 13.43 -2.86
N SER A 191 -8.72 13.69 -3.93
CA SER A 191 -10.13 13.32 -4.03
C SER A 191 -10.28 11.79 -4.06
N VAL A 192 -11.51 11.28 -4.08
CA VAL A 192 -11.76 9.85 -4.33
C VAL A 192 -11.13 9.40 -5.66
N ALA A 193 -11.21 10.22 -6.72
CA ALA A 193 -10.61 9.91 -8.02
C ALA A 193 -9.07 9.92 -7.95
N GLY A 194 -8.47 10.85 -7.18
CA GLY A 194 -7.02 10.89 -6.96
C GLY A 194 -6.49 9.68 -6.21
N SER A 195 -7.19 9.25 -5.14
CA SER A 195 -6.84 8.03 -4.40
C SER A 195 -7.06 6.76 -5.23
N TYR A 196 -8.14 6.72 -6.02
CA TYR A 196 -8.42 5.62 -6.95
C TYR A 196 -7.27 5.45 -7.95
N LEU A 197 -6.79 6.55 -8.55
CA LEU A 197 -5.65 6.53 -9.46
C LEU A 197 -4.36 6.05 -8.77
N ALA A 198 -4.11 6.49 -7.53
CA ALA A 198 -2.96 6.02 -6.75
C ALA A 198 -3.01 4.51 -6.51
N ALA A 199 -4.19 4.01 -6.14
CA ALA A 199 -4.40 2.58 -5.93
C ALA A 199 -4.22 1.75 -7.21
N LEU A 200 -4.66 2.25 -8.39
CA LEU A 200 -4.44 1.59 -9.69
C LEU A 200 -2.95 1.45 -10.02
N VAL A 201 -2.16 2.52 -9.82
CA VAL A 201 -0.71 2.52 -10.04
C VAL A 201 -0.03 1.46 -9.18
N MET A 202 -0.38 1.42 -7.88
CA MET A 202 0.21 0.46 -6.94
C MET A 202 -0.26 -0.97 -7.23
N TYR A 203 -1.55 -1.17 -7.52
CA TYR A 203 -2.09 -2.47 -7.87
C TYR A 203 -1.33 -3.10 -9.03
N GLN A 204 -1.13 -2.35 -10.12
CA GLN A 204 -0.44 -2.87 -11.31
C GLN A 204 0.95 -3.39 -10.98
N GLN A 205 1.73 -2.67 -10.18
CA GLN A 205 3.08 -3.10 -9.85
C GLN A 205 3.14 -4.20 -8.79
N LEU A 206 2.24 -4.14 -7.79
CA LEU A 206 2.21 -5.14 -6.73
C LEU A 206 1.78 -6.52 -7.25
N TYR A 207 0.91 -6.55 -8.25
CA TYR A 207 0.35 -7.80 -8.78
C TYR A 207 0.84 -8.16 -10.18
N ASP A 208 1.59 -7.26 -10.84
CA ASP A 208 1.99 -7.40 -12.25
C ASP A 208 0.77 -7.66 -13.16
N ARG A 209 -0.30 -6.88 -12.94
CA ARG A 209 -1.59 -7.03 -13.63
C ARG A 209 -2.04 -5.70 -14.20
N SER A 210 -2.70 -5.76 -15.36
CA SER A 210 -3.26 -4.56 -15.98
C SER A 210 -4.31 -3.91 -15.07
N PRO A 211 -4.29 -2.57 -14.90
CA PRO A 211 -5.34 -1.86 -14.18
C PRO A 211 -6.59 -1.63 -15.03
N ILE A 212 -6.54 -1.96 -16.33
CA ILE A 212 -7.63 -1.74 -17.27
C ILE A 212 -8.78 -2.73 -17.00
N GLY A 213 -9.98 -2.19 -16.85
CA GLY A 213 -11.18 -2.99 -16.60
C GLY A 213 -11.48 -3.28 -15.14
N LEU A 214 -10.65 -2.77 -14.22
CA LEU A 214 -10.94 -2.87 -12.78
C LEU A 214 -12.22 -2.11 -12.41
N PRO A 215 -12.93 -2.51 -11.34
CA PRO A 215 -14.20 -1.89 -10.96
C PRO A 215 -14.02 -0.42 -10.58
N HIS A 216 -14.97 0.41 -10.99
CA HIS A 216 -15.00 1.84 -10.66
C HIS A 216 -15.86 2.17 -9.42
N ALA A 217 -16.52 1.17 -8.86
CA ALA A 217 -17.28 1.25 -7.61
C ALA A 217 -16.77 0.17 -6.66
N LEU A 218 -16.38 0.57 -5.46
CA LEU A 218 -15.73 -0.28 -4.46
C LEU A 218 -16.48 -0.19 -3.14
N THR A 219 -16.47 -1.26 -2.36
CA THR A 219 -16.89 -1.27 -0.95
C THR A 219 -15.65 -1.33 -0.09
N LEU A 220 -15.44 -0.31 0.74
CA LEU A 220 -14.26 -0.11 1.57
C LEU A 220 -14.69 0.02 3.04
N PRO A 221 -13.77 -0.01 4.02
CA PRO A 221 -14.11 0.24 5.43
C PRO A 221 -14.87 1.55 5.67
N ILE A 222 -14.54 2.63 4.94
CA ILE A 222 -15.27 3.92 5.01
C ILE A 222 -16.66 3.86 4.35
N GLY A 223 -17.04 2.77 3.70
CA GLY A 223 -18.28 2.61 2.97
C GLY A 223 -18.09 2.48 1.45
N ARG A 224 -19.19 2.63 0.73
CA ARG A 224 -19.16 2.53 -0.74
C ARG A 224 -18.65 3.82 -1.36
N ILE A 225 -17.66 3.70 -2.22
CA ILE A 225 -17.17 4.79 -3.08
C ILE A 225 -17.44 4.46 -4.55
N SER A 226 -17.48 5.49 -5.39
CA SER A 226 -17.52 5.30 -6.83
C SER A 226 -16.84 6.46 -7.55
N VAL A 227 -16.19 6.14 -8.66
CA VAL A 227 -15.69 7.09 -9.67
C VAL A 227 -16.61 6.98 -10.87
N ASP A 228 -16.87 8.06 -11.58
CA ASP A 228 -17.61 7.99 -12.85
C ASP A 228 -16.93 6.99 -13.80
N SER A 229 -17.72 6.21 -14.54
CA SER A 229 -17.17 5.10 -15.34
C SER A 229 -16.28 5.57 -16.50
N ALA A 230 -16.59 6.72 -17.10
CA ALA A 230 -15.76 7.29 -18.17
C ALA A 230 -14.46 7.85 -17.61
N LEU A 231 -14.52 8.55 -16.46
CA LEU A 231 -13.35 9.01 -15.75
C LEU A 231 -12.47 7.82 -15.28
N ALA A 232 -13.08 6.77 -14.72
CA ALA A 232 -12.35 5.59 -14.25
C ALA A 232 -11.51 4.96 -15.38
N ARG A 233 -12.04 4.88 -16.60
CA ARG A 233 -11.27 4.39 -17.75
C ARG A 233 -10.07 5.28 -18.06
N ILE A 234 -10.25 6.60 -18.03
CA ILE A 234 -9.16 7.57 -18.21
C ILE A 234 -8.07 7.35 -17.16
N LEU A 235 -8.46 7.16 -15.90
CA LEU A 235 -7.52 6.93 -14.79
C LEU A 235 -6.79 5.59 -14.91
N GLN A 236 -7.47 4.55 -15.36
CA GLN A 236 -6.86 3.24 -15.62
C GLN A 236 -5.79 3.33 -16.73
N GLU A 237 -6.09 4.02 -17.83
CA GLU A 237 -5.14 4.27 -18.91
C GLU A 237 -3.95 5.13 -18.44
N ALA A 238 -4.21 6.15 -17.60
CA ALA A 238 -3.18 7.00 -17.02
C ALA A 238 -2.24 6.23 -16.07
N ALA A 239 -2.78 5.32 -15.26
CA ALA A 239 -1.98 4.45 -14.40
C ALA A 239 -1.07 3.52 -15.23
N ALA A 240 -1.64 2.88 -16.26
CA ALA A 240 -0.90 2.00 -17.15
C ALA A 240 0.24 2.74 -17.88
N GLU A 241 -0.02 3.95 -18.38
CA GLU A 241 0.98 4.80 -19.04
C GLU A 241 2.10 5.19 -18.08
N ALA A 242 1.77 5.69 -16.89
CA ALA A 242 2.77 6.14 -15.92
C ALA A 242 3.67 4.97 -15.48
N ASN A 243 3.10 3.81 -15.23
CA ASN A 243 3.89 2.62 -14.89
C ASN A 243 4.79 2.19 -16.05
N ALA A 244 4.31 2.19 -17.29
CA ALA A 244 5.13 1.83 -18.45
C ALA A 244 6.34 2.77 -18.67
N GLN A 245 6.21 4.04 -18.26
CA GLN A 245 7.24 5.06 -18.49
C GLN A 245 8.19 5.25 -17.30
N PHE A 246 7.70 5.12 -16.08
CA PHE A 246 8.40 5.57 -14.87
C PHE A 246 8.55 4.50 -13.78
N ALA A 247 7.82 3.35 -13.81
CA ALA A 247 7.98 2.29 -12.83
C ALA A 247 9.35 1.62 -12.90
N ARG A 248 9.76 1.03 -11.75
CA ARG A 248 11.03 0.31 -11.59
C ARG A 248 10.79 -1.01 -10.87
#